data_111e730851ea39f3eeb0f24599d634e1
#
_entry.id   111e730851ea39f3eeb0f24599d634e1
#
_cell.length_a   1.000
_cell.length_b   1.000
_cell.length_c   1.000
_cell.angle_alpha   90.00
_cell.angle_beta   90.00
_cell.angle_gamma   90.00
#
_symmetry.space_group_name_H-M   'P 1'
#
loop_
_entity.id
_entity.type
_entity.pdbx_description
1 polymer ?
#
loop_
_entity_poly.entity_id
_entity_poly.type
_entity_poly.pdbx_seq_one_letter_code
_entity_poly.pdbx_strand_id
1 'polypeptide(L)'
;SLEESNKIGNSIENVLLSVPEISITSRRTGRAELDEHAQGVNAAEIDVPFVLTGRSKEEFMKEVREKLSAVSEANITIGQPIGHRIDHMLSGTRANIAIKLFGTDLSKMFSLANQIQLNIEGIEGLVDISVEQQIEIPQVQIKAKRNMLAKYGISIGQFTEFIDVAFAGEKVSQVFESNKSFDLVLRFNDENRGKI
;
A
#
# COMPACT_ATOMS: atom_id res chain seq x y z
N SER A 1 -1.05 -11.78 0.06
CA SER A 1 -1.80 -11.74 -1.21
C SER A 1 -2.87 -10.65 -1.15
N LEU A 2 -3.37 -10.21 -2.30
CA LEU A 2 -4.47 -9.25 -2.36
C LEU A 2 -5.74 -9.78 -1.67
N GLU A 3 -6.00 -11.07 -1.80
CA GLU A 3 -7.13 -11.70 -1.13
C GLU A 3 -7.04 -11.60 0.40
N GLU A 4 -5.86 -11.86 0.96
CA GLU A 4 -5.63 -11.76 2.39
C GLU A 4 -5.73 -10.31 2.88
N SER A 5 -5.16 -9.38 2.14
CA SER A 5 -5.31 -7.95 2.43
C SER A 5 -6.76 -7.49 2.40
N ASN A 6 -7.57 -8.04 1.50
CA ASN A 6 -9.01 -7.77 1.47
C ASN A 6 -9.75 -8.34 2.69
N LYS A 7 -9.39 -9.53 3.17
CA LYS A 7 -10.00 -10.11 4.39
C LYS A 7 -9.69 -9.25 5.60
N ILE A 8 -8.42 -8.89 5.80
CA ILE A 8 -8.00 -8.01 6.90
C ILE A 8 -8.69 -6.64 6.78
N GLY A 9 -8.72 -6.05 5.59
CA GLY A 9 -9.42 -4.80 5.34
C GLY A 9 -10.89 -4.85 5.70
N ASN A 10 -11.61 -5.92 5.35
CA ASN A 10 -13.01 -6.11 5.73
C ASN A 10 -13.19 -6.20 7.26
N SER A 11 -12.26 -6.87 7.95
CA SER A 11 -12.27 -6.93 9.42
C SER A 11 -12.13 -5.52 10.02
N ILE A 12 -11.18 -4.72 9.53
CA ILE A 12 -10.97 -3.34 9.96
C ILE A 12 -12.21 -2.48 9.71
N GLU A 13 -12.81 -2.57 8.53
CA GLU A 13 -14.04 -1.83 8.20
C GLU A 13 -15.21 -2.20 9.11
N ASN A 14 -15.37 -3.48 9.44
CA ASN A 14 -16.40 -3.93 10.39
C ASN A 14 -16.18 -3.36 11.79
N VAL A 15 -14.93 -3.30 12.24
CA VAL A 15 -14.58 -2.67 13.52
C VAL A 15 -14.91 -1.18 13.50
N LEU A 16 -14.53 -0.47 12.42
CA LEU A 16 -14.82 0.95 12.27
C LEU A 16 -16.32 1.24 12.23
N LEU A 17 -17.09 0.47 11.47
CA LEU A 17 -18.55 0.61 11.37
C LEU A 17 -19.29 0.25 12.67
N SER A 18 -18.61 -0.39 13.64
CA SER A 18 -19.16 -0.59 14.99
C SER A 18 -19.14 0.68 15.86
N VAL A 19 -18.50 1.75 15.39
CA VAL A 19 -18.45 3.05 16.10
C VAL A 19 -19.63 3.90 15.62
N PRO A 20 -20.51 4.40 16.52
CA PRO A 20 -21.76 5.05 16.13
C PRO A 20 -21.60 6.27 15.22
N GLU A 21 -20.48 6.99 15.32
CA GLU A 21 -20.19 8.17 14.52
C GLU A 21 -19.73 7.88 13.11
N ILE A 22 -19.46 6.60 12.79
CA ILE A 22 -18.99 6.15 11.49
C ILE A 22 -20.12 5.40 10.79
N SER A 23 -20.66 5.99 9.72
CA SER A 23 -21.76 5.40 8.96
C SER A 23 -21.33 4.72 7.66
N ILE A 24 -20.14 5.07 7.17
CA ILE A 24 -19.61 4.57 5.89
C ILE A 24 -18.08 4.56 5.92
N THR A 25 -17.51 3.60 5.20
CA THR A 25 -16.07 3.53 4.92
C THR A 25 -15.85 3.40 3.42
N SER A 26 -14.70 3.83 2.93
CA SER A 26 -14.25 3.61 1.56
C SER A 26 -12.81 3.15 1.55
N ARG A 27 -12.53 1.97 1.02
CA ARG A 27 -11.22 1.34 1.07
C ARG A 27 -10.62 1.18 -0.33
N ARG A 28 -9.34 1.48 -0.42
CA ARG A 28 -8.47 1.13 -1.54
C ARG A 28 -7.44 0.13 -1.05
N THR A 29 -7.42 -1.07 -1.62
CA THR A 29 -6.47 -2.12 -1.27
C THR A 29 -5.58 -2.44 -2.46
N GLY A 30 -4.27 -2.42 -2.24
CA GLY A 30 -3.28 -2.77 -3.25
C GLY A 30 -3.13 -1.72 -4.34
N ARG A 31 -2.64 -2.20 -5.47
CA ARG A 31 -2.22 -1.39 -6.60
C ARG A 31 -3.34 -1.17 -7.60
N ALA A 32 -3.57 0.08 -8.01
CA ALA A 32 -4.16 0.31 -9.32
C ALA A 32 -3.09 0.01 -10.38
N GLU A 33 -3.40 -0.83 -11.38
CA GLU A 33 -2.50 -1.09 -12.50
C GLU A 33 -2.26 0.22 -13.25
N LEU A 34 -1.00 0.49 -13.65
CA LEU A 34 -0.55 1.71 -14.34
C LEU A 34 -0.62 3.01 -13.51
N ASP A 35 -0.79 2.95 -12.19
CA ASP A 35 -0.71 4.11 -11.32
C ASP A 35 0.72 4.30 -10.79
N GLU A 36 1.31 5.47 -11.03
CA GLU A 36 2.67 5.81 -10.58
C GLU A 36 2.80 5.85 -9.05
N HIS A 37 1.71 6.09 -8.33
CA HIS A 37 1.66 6.15 -6.87
C HIS A 37 1.17 4.85 -6.23
N ALA A 38 1.20 3.76 -6.97
CA ALA A 38 0.69 2.48 -6.56
C ALA A 38 1.41 1.89 -5.35
N GLN A 39 0.65 1.50 -4.35
CA GLN A 39 1.14 0.76 -3.18
C GLN A 39 1.18 -0.74 -3.45
N GLY A 40 1.97 -1.48 -2.66
CA GLY A 40 1.97 -2.93 -2.71
C GLY A 40 0.62 -3.52 -2.32
N VAL A 41 0.37 -4.76 -2.74
CA VAL A 41 -0.88 -5.49 -2.43
C VAL A 41 -1.10 -5.72 -0.92
N ASN A 42 -0.08 -5.51 -0.11
CA ASN A 42 -0.10 -5.60 1.35
C ASN A 42 -0.47 -4.29 2.04
N ALA A 43 -0.76 -3.24 1.29
CA ALA A 43 -1.14 -1.94 1.83
C ALA A 43 -2.58 -1.58 1.45
N ALA A 44 -3.26 -0.86 2.32
CA ALA A 44 -4.59 -0.33 2.08
C ALA A 44 -4.74 1.06 2.70
N GLU A 45 -5.59 1.87 2.11
CA GLU A 45 -6.06 3.14 2.67
C GLU A 45 -7.57 3.06 2.86
N ILE A 46 -8.03 3.47 4.04
CA ILE A 46 -9.45 3.49 4.38
C ILE A 46 -9.83 4.92 4.72
N ASP A 47 -10.67 5.52 3.90
CA ASP A 47 -11.28 6.82 4.18
C ASP A 47 -12.50 6.60 5.08
N VAL A 48 -12.51 7.31 6.22
CA VAL A 48 -13.51 7.13 7.28
C VAL A 48 -14.13 8.48 7.63
N PRO A 49 -15.16 8.93 6.92
CA PRO A 49 -15.91 10.10 7.33
C PRO A 49 -16.69 9.80 8.62
N PHE A 50 -16.69 10.74 9.55
CA PHE A 50 -17.41 10.62 10.82
C PHE A 50 -18.12 11.92 11.20
N VAL A 51 -19.19 11.79 11.99
CA VAL A 51 -19.94 12.92 12.54
C VAL A 51 -20.00 12.76 14.06
N LEU A 52 -19.37 13.69 14.78
CA LEU A 52 -19.37 13.64 16.26
C LEU A 52 -20.77 13.93 16.80
N THR A 53 -21.25 13.07 17.68
CA THR A 53 -22.55 13.13 18.33
C THR A 53 -22.41 13.16 19.85
N GLY A 54 -22.03 14.32 20.40
CA GLY A 54 -22.08 14.57 21.84
C GLY A 54 -20.83 14.24 22.66
N ARG A 55 -19.75 13.76 22.04
CA ARG A 55 -18.44 13.56 22.68
C ARG A 55 -17.32 14.31 21.94
N SER A 56 -16.19 14.47 22.63
CA SER A 56 -15.03 15.12 22.02
C SER A 56 -14.37 14.27 20.93
N LYS A 57 -13.61 14.92 20.03
CA LYS A 57 -12.82 14.23 19.04
C LYS A 57 -11.76 13.32 19.68
N GLU A 58 -11.21 13.72 20.81
CA GLU A 58 -10.20 12.95 21.54
C GLU A 58 -10.77 11.63 22.08
N GLU A 59 -11.95 11.68 22.70
CA GLU A 59 -12.67 10.49 23.18
C GLU A 59 -13.03 9.56 22.02
N PHE A 60 -13.52 10.11 20.92
CA PHE A 60 -13.81 9.34 19.71
C PHE A 60 -12.54 8.65 19.16
N MET A 61 -11.44 9.39 19.01
CA MET A 61 -10.19 8.85 18.49
C MET A 61 -9.58 7.79 19.42
N LYS A 62 -9.75 7.95 20.74
CA LYS A 62 -9.33 6.97 21.73
C LYS A 62 -10.06 5.65 21.54
N GLU A 63 -11.39 5.68 21.44
CA GLU A 63 -12.20 4.47 21.21
C GLU A 63 -11.85 3.79 19.88
N VAL A 64 -11.69 4.57 18.80
CA VAL A 64 -11.30 4.02 17.49
C VAL A 64 -9.96 3.29 17.59
N ARG A 65 -8.94 3.87 18.25
CA ARG A 65 -7.64 3.20 18.45
C ARG A 65 -7.78 1.93 19.30
N GLU A 66 -8.55 2.01 20.37
CA GLU A 66 -8.78 0.89 21.29
C GLU A 66 -9.45 -0.29 20.56
N LYS A 67 -10.43 -0.02 19.72
CA LYS A 67 -11.08 -1.04 18.90
C LYS A 67 -10.16 -1.59 17.81
N LEU A 68 -9.40 -0.74 17.14
CA LEU A 68 -8.47 -1.16 16.06
C LEU A 68 -7.27 -1.93 16.61
N SER A 69 -6.85 -1.73 17.85
CA SER A 69 -5.76 -2.50 18.48
C SER A 69 -6.08 -4.00 18.61
N ALA A 70 -7.36 -4.37 18.52
CA ALA A 70 -7.76 -5.78 18.48
C ALA A 70 -7.43 -6.47 17.15
N VAL A 71 -7.13 -5.72 16.09
CA VAL A 71 -6.72 -6.24 14.77
C VAL A 71 -5.21 -6.33 14.74
N SER A 72 -4.67 -7.47 15.12
CA SER A 72 -3.21 -7.70 15.24
C SER A 72 -2.50 -7.99 13.91
N GLU A 73 -3.26 -8.27 12.85
CA GLU A 73 -2.73 -8.69 11.55
C GLU A 73 -2.24 -7.53 10.67
N ALA A 74 -2.47 -6.29 11.09
CA ALA A 74 -2.08 -5.11 10.34
C ALA A 74 -1.49 -4.01 11.22
N ASN A 75 -0.50 -3.30 10.70
CA ASN A 75 -0.05 -2.04 11.28
C ASN A 75 -1.01 -0.93 10.84
N ILE A 76 -1.72 -0.34 11.78
CA ILE A 76 -2.74 0.68 11.50
C ILE A 76 -2.24 2.03 11.99
N THR A 77 -2.21 3.01 11.09
CA THR A 77 -1.90 4.41 11.41
C THR A 77 -3.12 5.26 11.11
N ILE A 78 -3.52 6.10 12.06
CA ILE A 78 -4.66 6.99 11.92
C ILE A 78 -4.17 8.42 11.67
N GLY A 79 -4.64 9.05 10.60
CA GLY A 79 -4.26 10.40 10.28
C GLY A 79 -5.29 11.14 9.45
N GLN A 80 -4.95 12.37 9.08
CA GLN A 80 -5.77 13.20 8.19
C GLN A 80 -5.25 13.12 6.76
N PRO A 81 -6.12 13.07 5.73
CA PRO A 81 -5.69 12.87 4.34
C PRO A 81 -4.67 13.90 3.85
N ILE A 82 -4.83 15.18 4.21
CA ILE A 82 -3.93 16.25 3.80
C ILE A 82 -2.62 16.21 4.59
N GLY A 83 -2.70 16.01 5.91
CA GLY A 83 -1.52 15.89 6.78
C GLY A 83 -0.60 14.77 6.32
N HIS A 84 -1.14 13.59 6.10
CA HIS A 84 -0.39 12.43 5.62
C HIS A 84 0.32 12.65 4.28
N ARG A 85 -0.29 13.39 3.35
CA ARG A 85 0.37 13.73 2.07
C ARG A 85 1.54 14.67 2.26
N ILE A 86 1.39 15.67 3.10
CA ILE A 86 2.45 16.64 3.41
C ILE A 86 3.61 15.92 4.12
N ASP A 87 3.31 15.13 5.14
CA ASP A 87 4.32 14.37 5.89
C ASP A 87 5.09 13.40 4.99
N HIS A 88 4.39 12.70 4.11
CA HIS A 88 5.02 11.81 3.13
C HIS A 88 5.95 12.56 2.15
N MET A 89 5.54 13.72 1.68
CA MET A 89 6.37 14.53 0.78
C MET A 89 7.63 15.09 1.46
N LEU A 90 7.53 15.44 2.74
CA LEU A 90 8.64 16.05 3.49
C LEU A 90 9.59 15.04 4.10
N SER A 91 9.08 13.95 4.66
CA SER A 91 9.86 12.97 5.43
C SER A 91 10.02 11.62 4.73
N GLY A 92 9.21 11.37 3.70
CA GLY A 92 9.08 10.04 3.07
C GLY A 92 8.29 9.04 3.93
N THR A 93 7.68 9.49 5.02
CA THR A 93 6.87 8.66 5.92
C THR A 93 5.49 9.28 6.10
N ARG A 94 4.51 8.47 6.50
CA ARG A 94 3.14 8.92 6.77
C ARG A 94 2.90 9.22 8.25
N ALA A 95 3.94 9.60 8.96
CA ALA A 95 3.91 9.87 10.39
C ALA A 95 4.49 11.26 10.70
N ASN A 96 3.98 11.91 11.74
CA ASN A 96 4.44 13.23 12.18
C ASN A 96 5.88 13.17 12.72
N ILE A 97 6.29 12.02 13.26
CA ILE A 97 7.65 11.78 13.78
C ILE A 97 8.23 10.56 13.06
N ALA A 98 9.40 10.72 12.45
CA ALA A 98 10.11 9.64 11.79
C ALA A 98 11.48 9.45 12.41
N ILE A 99 11.73 8.26 12.96
CA ILE A 99 13.05 7.84 13.44
C ILE A 99 13.72 7.04 12.32
N LYS A 100 14.78 7.57 11.74
CA LYS A 100 15.50 6.92 10.63
C LYS A 100 16.77 6.24 11.14
N LEU A 101 16.85 4.93 10.92
CA LEU A 101 18.04 4.13 11.18
C LEU A 101 18.81 3.93 9.88
N PHE A 102 20.13 4.09 9.95
CA PHE A 102 21.03 3.92 8.82
C PHE A 102 22.03 2.79 9.11
N GLY A 103 22.23 1.90 8.16
CA GLY A 103 23.16 0.79 8.29
C GLY A 103 23.21 -0.05 7.01
N THR A 104 24.12 -1.01 6.97
CA THR A 104 24.31 -1.93 5.84
C THR A 104 23.65 -3.29 6.04
N ASP A 105 23.25 -3.62 7.28
CA ASP A 105 22.62 -4.89 7.65
C ASP A 105 21.15 -4.65 8.00
N LEU A 106 20.28 -4.96 7.06
CA LEU A 106 18.83 -4.75 7.20
C LEU A 106 18.22 -5.52 8.37
N SER A 107 18.67 -6.76 8.61
CA SER A 107 18.13 -7.59 9.69
C SER A 107 18.47 -7.03 11.06
N LYS A 108 19.70 -6.53 11.23
CA LYS A 108 20.11 -5.84 12.47
C LYS A 108 19.35 -4.53 12.66
N MET A 109 19.17 -3.75 11.58
CA MET A 109 18.40 -2.50 11.65
C MET A 109 16.97 -2.76 12.06
N PHE A 110 16.31 -3.78 11.49
CA PHE A 110 14.95 -4.16 11.85
C PHE A 110 14.85 -4.60 13.32
N SER A 111 15.79 -5.44 13.79
CA SER A 111 15.84 -5.83 15.19
C SER A 111 16.02 -4.63 16.13
N LEU A 112 16.90 -3.68 15.78
CA LEU A 112 17.12 -2.46 16.54
C LEU A 112 15.89 -1.55 16.52
N ALA A 113 15.22 -1.42 15.39
CA ALA A 113 13.98 -0.66 15.26
C ALA A 113 12.88 -1.19 16.20
N ASN A 114 12.71 -2.52 16.27
CA ASN A 114 11.77 -3.14 17.21
C ASN A 114 12.17 -2.90 18.68
N GLN A 115 13.47 -2.92 19.01
CA GLN A 115 13.90 -2.56 20.36
C GLN A 115 13.62 -1.09 20.69
N ILE A 116 13.82 -0.18 19.75
CA ILE A 116 13.47 1.24 19.93
C ILE A 116 11.97 1.36 20.14
N GLN A 117 11.14 0.72 19.32
CA GLN A 117 9.68 0.73 19.48
C GLN A 117 9.27 0.34 20.89
N LEU A 118 9.78 -0.79 21.40
CA LEU A 118 9.48 -1.27 22.77
C LEU A 118 9.91 -0.27 23.85
N ASN A 119 11.01 0.46 23.65
CA ASN A 119 11.50 1.42 24.64
C ASN A 119 10.74 2.75 24.64
N ILE A 120 10.13 3.13 23.53
CA ILE A 120 9.34 4.37 23.41
C ILE A 120 7.83 4.11 23.59
N GLU A 121 7.41 2.86 23.60
CA GLU A 121 6.05 2.47 23.88
C GLU A 121 5.67 2.87 25.31
N GLY A 122 4.57 3.58 25.45
CA GLY A 122 4.13 4.12 26.74
C GLY A 122 4.61 5.54 27.07
N ILE A 123 5.40 6.19 26.20
CA ILE A 123 5.67 7.62 26.34
C ILE A 123 4.38 8.41 26.07
N GLU A 124 4.00 9.24 27.03
CA GLU A 124 2.79 10.05 26.93
C GLU A 124 2.85 10.97 25.68
N GLY A 125 1.80 10.94 24.88
CA GLY A 125 1.70 11.71 23.63
C GLY A 125 2.19 10.97 22.40
N LEU A 126 2.88 9.82 22.52
CA LEU A 126 3.21 8.97 21.39
C LEU A 126 2.12 7.92 21.17
N VAL A 127 1.54 7.92 19.97
CA VAL A 127 0.51 6.97 19.56
C VAL A 127 0.83 6.44 18.15
N ASP A 128 0.22 5.32 17.78
CA ASP A 128 0.34 4.72 16.45
C ASP A 128 1.81 4.43 16.06
N ILE A 129 2.61 3.96 17.04
CA ILE A 129 4.02 3.65 16.83
C ILE A 129 4.13 2.39 15.98
N SER A 130 4.82 2.48 14.86
CA SER A 130 5.04 1.34 13.96
C SER A 130 6.48 1.30 13.45
N VAL A 131 6.97 0.09 13.23
CA VAL A 131 8.24 -0.15 12.51
C VAL A 131 7.89 -0.48 11.07
N GLU A 132 8.59 0.15 10.12
CA GLU A 132 8.44 -0.17 8.72
C GLU A 132 8.78 -1.65 8.48
N GLN A 133 7.82 -2.38 7.92
CA GLN A 133 8.02 -3.81 7.68
C GLN A 133 8.99 -4.02 6.52
N GLN A 134 10.01 -4.82 6.77
CA GLN A 134 10.90 -5.33 5.73
C GLN A 134 10.31 -6.65 5.22
N ILE A 135 9.59 -6.56 4.11
CA ILE A 135 8.98 -7.74 3.48
C ILE A 135 9.86 -8.15 2.31
N GLU A 136 10.31 -9.39 2.32
CA GLU A 136 10.91 -9.99 1.12
C GLU A 136 9.82 -10.21 0.08
N ILE A 137 9.86 -9.41 -0.99
CA ILE A 137 8.94 -9.55 -2.10
C ILE A 137 9.63 -10.37 -3.18
N PRO A 138 9.10 -11.57 -3.53
CA PRO A 138 9.62 -12.34 -4.65
C PRO A 138 9.62 -11.49 -5.93
N GLN A 139 10.76 -11.43 -6.60
CA GLN A 139 10.90 -10.69 -7.85
C GLN A 139 11.26 -11.62 -8.98
N VAL A 140 10.60 -11.46 -10.12
CA VAL A 140 10.95 -12.15 -11.37
C VAL A 140 11.88 -11.26 -12.17
N GLN A 141 13.10 -11.71 -12.40
CA GLN A 141 14.07 -11.03 -13.26
C GLN A 141 14.09 -11.67 -14.65
N ILE A 142 13.65 -10.92 -15.65
CA ILE A 142 13.68 -11.37 -17.05
C ILE A 142 14.96 -10.85 -17.70
N LYS A 143 15.90 -11.75 -18.00
CA LYS A 143 17.19 -11.42 -18.61
C LYS A 143 17.25 -11.80 -20.08
N ALA A 144 17.47 -10.81 -20.94
CA ALA A 144 17.63 -11.03 -22.36
C ALA A 144 18.90 -11.81 -22.69
N LYS A 145 18.78 -12.89 -23.46
CA LYS A 145 19.91 -13.61 -24.05
C LYS A 145 20.35 -12.88 -25.33
N ARG A 146 21.25 -11.92 -25.20
CA ARG A 146 21.66 -10.99 -26.30
C ARG A 146 22.07 -11.68 -27.58
N ASN A 147 22.79 -12.80 -27.48
CA ASN A 147 23.20 -13.61 -28.65
C ASN A 147 22.00 -14.21 -29.38
N MET A 148 20.95 -14.59 -28.64
CA MET A 148 19.73 -15.12 -29.28
C MET A 148 18.90 -14.01 -29.89
N LEU A 149 18.79 -12.85 -29.24
CA LEU A 149 18.13 -11.68 -29.84
C LEU A 149 18.79 -11.29 -31.15
N ALA A 150 20.11 -11.23 -31.17
CA ALA A 150 20.86 -10.92 -32.40
C ALA A 150 20.62 -11.96 -33.50
N LYS A 151 20.55 -13.27 -33.16
CA LYS A 151 20.26 -14.35 -34.11
C LYS A 151 18.87 -14.19 -34.75
N TYR A 152 17.89 -13.69 -34.04
CA TYR A 152 16.53 -13.49 -34.53
C TYR A 152 16.27 -12.06 -35.01
N GLY A 153 17.27 -11.18 -35.03
CA GLY A 153 17.17 -9.81 -35.51
C GLY A 153 16.32 -8.91 -34.58
N ILE A 154 16.19 -9.30 -33.29
CA ILE A 154 15.40 -8.55 -32.30
C ILE A 154 16.33 -7.61 -31.54
N SER A 155 16.01 -6.33 -31.50
CA SER A 155 16.74 -5.35 -30.69
C SER A 155 16.38 -5.47 -29.20
N ILE A 156 17.26 -4.98 -28.32
CA ILE A 156 16.98 -4.92 -26.88
C ILE A 156 15.74 -4.06 -26.60
N GLY A 157 15.56 -2.95 -27.33
CA GLY A 157 14.38 -2.08 -27.18
C GLY A 157 13.08 -2.83 -27.48
N GLN A 158 13.00 -3.53 -28.60
CA GLN A 158 11.83 -4.35 -28.95
C GLN A 158 11.55 -5.45 -27.91
N PHE A 159 12.61 -6.08 -27.38
CA PHE A 159 12.45 -7.06 -26.32
C PHE A 159 11.88 -6.46 -25.05
N THR A 160 12.40 -5.31 -24.59
CA THR A 160 11.92 -4.62 -23.38
C THR A 160 10.48 -4.17 -23.56
N GLU A 161 10.16 -3.52 -24.68
CA GLU A 161 8.80 -3.10 -25.03
C GLU A 161 7.80 -4.27 -25.01
N PHE A 162 8.20 -5.41 -25.62
CA PHE A 162 7.37 -6.61 -25.58
C PHE A 162 7.10 -7.12 -24.15
N ILE A 163 8.12 -7.11 -23.28
CA ILE A 163 7.98 -7.54 -21.89
C ILE A 163 7.07 -6.58 -21.12
N ASP A 164 7.25 -5.27 -21.31
CA ASP A 164 6.44 -4.25 -20.64
C ASP A 164 4.96 -4.39 -21.06
N VAL A 165 4.68 -4.49 -22.35
CA VAL A 165 3.32 -4.71 -22.86
C VAL A 165 2.73 -6.02 -22.34
N ALA A 166 3.51 -7.10 -22.38
CA ALA A 166 3.02 -8.43 -21.99
C ALA A 166 2.65 -8.53 -20.51
N PHE A 167 3.46 -7.98 -19.62
CA PHE A 167 3.31 -8.14 -18.18
C PHE A 167 2.67 -6.94 -17.47
N ALA A 168 3.10 -5.72 -17.76
CA ALA A 168 2.51 -4.52 -17.18
C ALA A 168 1.21 -4.10 -17.90
N GLY A 169 1.19 -4.28 -19.20
CA GLY A 169 0.14 -3.81 -20.08
C GLY A 169 0.41 -2.41 -20.62
N GLU A 170 -0.06 -2.13 -21.82
CA GLU A 170 0.02 -0.83 -22.46
C GLU A 170 -1.37 -0.31 -22.81
N LYS A 171 -1.61 0.96 -22.50
CA LYS A 171 -2.81 1.67 -22.91
C LYS A 171 -2.70 2.02 -24.40
N VAL A 172 -3.39 1.25 -25.23
CA VAL A 172 -3.35 1.42 -26.70
C VAL A 172 -4.39 2.41 -27.22
N SER A 173 -5.49 2.64 -26.49
CA SER A 173 -6.58 3.54 -26.88
C SER A 173 -7.50 3.85 -25.71
N GLN A 174 -8.56 4.62 -26.00
CA GLN A 174 -9.68 4.85 -25.08
C GLN A 174 -11.01 4.59 -25.78
N VAL A 175 -11.94 3.98 -25.06
CA VAL A 175 -13.32 3.79 -25.48
C VAL A 175 -14.18 4.81 -24.74
N PHE A 176 -14.98 5.57 -25.48
CA PHE A 176 -15.89 6.58 -24.92
C PHE A 176 -17.31 6.05 -24.95
N GLU A 177 -17.94 5.99 -23.79
CA GLU A 177 -19.36 5.63 -23.64
C GLU A 177 -20.09 6.75 -22.88
N SER A 178 -20.90 7.53 -23.59
CA SER A 178 -21.58 8.72 -23.04
C SER A 178 -20.59 9.69 -22.38
N ASN A 179 -20.66 9.86 -21.06
CA ASN A 179 -19.79 10.75 -20.29
C ASN A 179 -18.60 10.02 -19.61
N LYS A 180 -18.36 8.77 -19.97
CA LYS A 180 -17.29 7.94 -19.39
C LYS A 180 -16.27 7.59 -20.44
N SER A 181 -15.01 7.56 -20.04
CA SER A 181 -13.93 7.02 -20.85
C SER A 181 -13.32 5.80 -20.15
N PHE A 182 -13.04 4.77 -20.93
CA PHE A 182 -12.39 3.54 -20.47
C PHE A 182 -11.11 3.34 -21.23
N ASP A 183 -10.04 3.05 -20.53
CA ASP A 183 -8.76 2.75 -21.17
C ASP A 183 -8.80 1.35 -21.80
N LEU A 184 -8.40 1.26 -23.06
CA LEU A 184 -8.17 -0.02 -23.72
C LEU A 184 -6.71 -0.43 -23.50
N VAL A 185 -6.53 -1.45 -22.68
CA VAL A 185 -5.19 -1.94 -22.28
C VAL A 185 -4.92 -3.28 -22.96
N LEU A 186 -3.78 -3.39 -23.63
CA LEU A 186 -3.28 -4.63 -24.22
C LEU A 186 -2.29 -5.27 -23.25
N ARG A 187 -2.52 -6.54 -22.87
CA ARG A 187 -1.61 -7.32 -22.03
C ARG A 187 -1.85 -8.83 -22.21
N PHE A 188 -0.96 -9.65 -21.66
CA PHE A 188 -1.21 -11.09 -21.55
C PHE A 188 -2.38 -11.37 -20.60
N ASN A 189 -3.09 -12.48 -20.84
CA ASN A 189 -4.13 -12.95 -19.94
C ASN A 189 -3.54 -13.39 -18.58
N ASP A 190 -4.39 -13.45 -17.56
CA ASP A 190 -3.96 -13.72 -16.19
C ASP A 190 -3.35 -15.13 -16.03
N GLU A 191 -3.77 -16.11 -16.83
CA GLU A 191 -3.17 -17.47 -16.81
C GLU A 191 -1.69 -17.46 -17.20
N ASN A 192 -1.29 -16.60 -18.15
CA ASN A 192 0.08 -16.50 -18.64
C ASN A 192 0.94 -15.56 -17.80
N ARG A 193 0.32 -14.73 -16.96
CA ARG A 193 1.01 -13.80 -16.05
C ARG A 193 1.21 -14.36 -14.64
N GLY A 194 0.31 -15.24 -14.19
CA GLY A 194 0.27 -15.74 -12.83
C GLY A 194 1.02 -17.05 -12.59
N LYS A 195 1.55 -17.69 -13.63
CA LYS A 195 2.28 -18.98 -13.56
C LYS A 195 3.77 -18.80 -13.87
N ILE A 196 4.43 -17.92 -13.16
CA ILE A 196 5.88 -17.78 -13.22
C ILE A 196 6.51 -18.41 -11.99
#